data_b7325de06bcd4832cc51e019bc93b516
#
_entry.id   b7325de06bcd4832cc51e019bc93b516
#
_cell.length_a   1.000
_cell.length_b   1.000
_cell.length_c   1.000
_cell.angle_alpha   90.00
_cell.angle_beta   90.00
_cell.angle_gamma   90.00
#
_symmetry.space_group_name_H-M   'P 1'
#
loop_
_entity.id
_entity.type
_entity.pdbx_description
1 polymer ?
#
loop_
_entity_poly.entity_id
_entity_poly.type
_entity_poly.pdbx_seq_one_letter_code
_entity_poly.pdbx_strand_id
1 'polypeptide(L)'
;MGRVTFTADGRMMSVVCDGRAELPSGASREYSSYCGNYTYDGARLVTRVDAASDQSRIGSDQVRGVRFEGERMILMPPPRRTGINEEYREITWERIAAE
;
A
#
# COMPACT_ATOMS: atom_id res chain seq x y z
N MET A 1 5.57 -7.18 -6.48
CA MET A 1 4.28 -7.88 -6.73
C MET A 1 3.36 -7.68 -5.54
N GLY A 2 2.11 -7.42 -5.77
CA GLY A 2 1.18 -7.22 -4.67
C GLY A 2 -0.28 -7.34 -5.06
N ARG A 3 -1.13 -7.29 -4.05
CA ARG A 3 -2.59 -7.26 -4.19
C ARG A 3 -3.15 -6.28 -3.18
N VAL A 4 -4.18 -5.56 -3.60
CA VAL A 4 -4.95 -4.70 -2.71
C VAL A 4 -6.43 -4.97 -2.93
N THR A 5 -7.18 -5.03 -1.84
CA THR A 5 -8.60 -5.29 -1.88
C THR A 5 -9.33 -4.23 -1.05
N PHE A 6 -10.42 -3.71 -1.59
CA PHE A 6 -11.30 -2.78 -0.90
C PHE A 6 -12.70 -3.39 -0.89
N THR A 7 -13.38 -3.31 0.23
CA THR A 7 -14.75 -3.79 0.36
C THR A 7 -15.72 -2.62 0.56
N ALA A 8 -16.98 -2.83 0.21
CA ALA A 8 -17.99 -1.78 0.31
C ALA A 8 -18.29 -1.37 1.75
N ASP A 9 -17.95 -2.20 2.72
CA ASP A 9 -18.16 -1.92 4.15
C ASP A 9 -17.01 -1.14 4.79
N GLY A 10 -16.06 -0.64 4.00
CA GLY A 10 -15.00 0.21 4.50
C GLY A 10 -13.75 -0.53 4.99
N ARG A 11 -13.56 -1.78 4.57
CA ARG A 11 -12.37 -2.55 4.91
C ARG A 11 -11.43 -2.65 3.71
N MET A 12 -10.12 -2.68 3.98
CA MET A 12 -9.14 -2.89 2.93
C MET A 12 -8.00 -3.77 3.43
N MET A 13 -7.32 -4.40 2.48
CA MET A 13 -6.15 -5.22 2.75
C MET A 13 -5.13 -5.01 1.63
N SER A 14 -3.87 -4.86 1.99
CA SER A 14 -2.77 -4.74 1.03
C SER A 14 -1.70 -5.75 1.38
N VAL A 15 -1.24 -6.49 0.37
CA VAL A 15 -0.11 -7.41 0.51
C VAL A 15 0.85 -7.13 -0.63
N VAL A 16 2.09 -6.85 -0.29
CA VAL A 16 3.17 -6.58 -1.25
C VAL A 16 4.34 -7.48 -0.89
N CYS A 17 4.93 -8.11 -1.88
CA CYS A 17 6.12 -8.92 -1.66
C CYS A 17 7.18 -8.62 -2.71
N ASP A 18 8.41 -9.01 -2.40
CA ASP A 18 9.51 -8.97 -3.34
C ASP A 18 9.18 -9.89 -4.52
N GLY A 19 9.08 -9.31 -5.72
CA GLY A 19 8.67 -10.03 -6.92
C GLY A 19 9.80 -10.72 -7.68
N ARG A 20 11.03 -10.71 -7.17
CA ARG A 20 12.16 -11.34 -7.86
C ARG A 20 11.95 -12.85 -7.94
N ALA A 21 12.20 -13.42 -9.11
CA ALA A 21 12.07 -14.85 -9.31
C ALA A 21 13.09 -15.63 -8.49
N GLU A 22 14.30 -15.10 -8.38
CA GLU A 22 15.39 -15.68 -7.61
C GLU A 22 15.94 -14.68 -6.63
N LEU A 23 16.31 -15.17 -5.44
CA LEU A 23 16.90 -14.34 -4.39
C LEU A 23 18.36 -14.74 -4.21
N PRO A 24 19.22 -13.79 -3.78
CA PRO A 24 20.61 -14.14 -3.42
C PRO A 24 20.63 -15.24 -2.35
N SER A 25 21.69 -16.02 -2.36
CA SER A 25 21.88 -17.08 -1.37
C SER A 25 21.82 -16.49 0.05
N GLY A 26 21.03 -17.11 0.91
CA GLY A 26 20.85 -16.64 2.29
C GLY A 26 19.84 -15.54 2.47
N ALA A 27 19.29 -14.97 1.39
CA ALA A 27 18.27 -13.95 1.48
C ALA A 27 16.88 -14.55 1.62
N SER A 28 16.02 -13.87 2.38
CA SER A 28 14.61 -14.23 2.52
C SER A 28 13.77 -13.28 1.66
N ARG A 29 12.63 -13.80 1.18
CA ARG A 29 11.68 -12.95 0.46
C ARG A 29 10.97 -12.04 1.43
N GLU A 30 10.97 -10.74 1.14
CA GLU A 30 10.33 -9.77 1.99
C GLU A 30 8.86 -9.62 1.64
N TYR A 31 8.04 -9.49 2.67
CA TYR A 31 6.60 -9.24 2.57
C TYR A 31 6.24 -8.03 3.41
N SER A 32 5.33 -7.21 2.88
CA SER A 32 4.73 -6.11 3.62
C SER A 32 3.23 -6.23 3.46
N SER A 33 2.50 -6.26 4.56
CA SER A 33 1.05 -6.37 4.52
C SER A 33 0.44 -5.55 5.63
N TYR A 34 -0.76 -5.02 5.39
CA TYR A 34 -1.57 -4.41 6.42
C TYR A 34 -3.04 -4.46 6.00
N CYS A 35 -3.91 -4.34 6.97
CA CYS A 35 -5.34 -4.21 6.74
C CYS A 35 -5.96 -3.31 7.78
N GLY A 36 -7.16 -2.85 7.51
CA GLY A 36 -7.86 -1.97 8.43
C GLY A 36 -9.11 -1.36 7.81
N ASN A 37 -9.64 -0.38 8.52
CA ASN A 37 -10.76 0.41 8.02
C ASN A 37 -10.22 1.59 7.21
N TYR A 38 -10.84 1.87 6.07
CA TYR A 38 -10.38 2.97 5.23
C TYR A 38 -11.47 4.01 5.03
N THR A 39 -11.02 5.24 4.76
CA THR A 39 -11.86 6.32 4.27
C THR A 39 -11.22 6.92 3.03
N TYR A 40 -12.04 7.38 2.10
CA TYR A 40 -11.57 7.96 0.85
C TYR A 40 -12.42 9.20 0.54
N ASP A 41 -11.76 10.33 0.31
CA ASP A 41 -12.43 11.62 0.08
C ASP A 41 -12.35 12.11 -1.37
N GLY A 42 -11.89 11.27 -2.28
CA GLY A 42 -11.69 11.63 -3.69
C GLY A 42 -10.24 11.96 -4.04
N ALA A 43 -9.41 12.26 -3.07
CA ALA A 43 -8.00 12.61 -3.29
C ALA A 43 -7.06 11.88 -2.33
N ARG A 44 -7.57 11.47 -1.17
CA ARG A 44 -6.76 10.89 -0.11
C ARG A 44 -7.42 9.63 0.43
N LEU A 45 -6.62 8.58 0.54
CA LEU A 45 -7.00 7.34 1.18
C LEU A 45 -6.32 7.26 2.54
N VAL A 46 -7.11 7.05 3.59
CA VAL A 46 -6.58 6.89 4.95
C VAL A 46 -7.04 5.54 5.48
N THR A 47 -6.10 4.72 5.90
CA THR A 47 -6.37 3.40 6.48
C THR A 47 -5.94 3.41 7.94
N ARG A 48 -6.88 3.16 8.84
CA ARG A 48 -6.58 2.88 10.24
C ARG A 48 -6.19 1.41 10.34
N VAL A 49 -4.92 1.15 10.57
CA VAL A 49 -4.35 -0.19 10.52
C VAL A 49 -4.71 -0.96 11.78
N ASP A 50 -5.32 -2.14 11.63
CA ASP A 50 -5.62 -3.03 12.76
C ASP A 50 -4.84 -4.34 12.73
N ALA A 51 -4.19 -4.65 11.61
CA ALA A 51 -3.28 -5.77 11.51
C ALA A 51 -2.21 -5.48 10.46
N ALA A 52 -1.00 -5.88 10.71
CA ALA A 52 0.11 -5.62 9.80
C ALA A 52 1.25 -6.59 10.05
N SER A 53 2.06 -6.83 9.01
CA SER A 53 3.30 -7.61 9.15
C SER A 53 4.33 -6.85 10.02
N ASP A 54 4.32 -5.53 9.96
CA ASP A 54 5.12 -4.68 10.85
C ASP A 54 4.21 -4.17 11.96
N GLN A 55 4.41 -4.68 13.17
CA GLN A 55 3.57 -4.35 14.32
C GLN A 55 3.56 -2.87 14.66
N SER A 56 4.61 -2.13 14.30
CA SER A 56 4.66 -0.69 14.57
C SER A 56 3.58 0.10 13.83
N ARG A 57 2.99 -0.46 12.78
CA ARG A 57 1.92 0.16 12.03
C ARG A 57 0.54 0.02 12.68
N ILE A 58 0.37 -0.98 13.56
CA ILE A 58 -0.93 -1.24 14.18
C ILE A 58 -1.35 -0.05 15.03
N GLY A 59 -2.58 0.43 14.84
CA GLY A 59 -3.10 1.60 15.51
C GLY A 59 -2.74 2.93 14.88
N SER A 60 -1.98 2.93 13.77
CA SER A 60 -1.60 4.13 13.05
C SER A 60 -2.49 4.34 11.83
N ASP A 61 -2.43 5.55 11.27
CA ASP A 61 -3.10 5.88 10.03
C ASP A 61 -2.09 5.84 8.89
N GLN A 62 -2.39 5.02 7.87
CA GLN A 62 -1.64 5.02 6.62
C GLN A 62 -2.32 5.98 5.65
N VAL A 63 -1.66 7.11 5.36
CA VAL A 63 -2.20 8.14 4.49
C VAL A 63 -1.56 8.02 3.12
N ARG A 64 -2.39 7.98 2.07
CA ARG A 64 -1.92 7.89 0.69
C ARG A 64 -2.69 8.88 -0.18
N GLY A 65 -1.97 9.64 -1.00
CA GLY A 65 -2.62 10.36 -2.09
C GLY A 65 -3.10 9.36 -3.13
N VAL A 66 -4.17 9.68 -3.83
CA VAL A 66 -4.76 8.78 -4.83
C VAL A 66 -4.99 9.54 -6.12
N ARG A 67 -4.53 8.95 -7.22
CA ARG A 67 -4.78 9.44 -8.56
C ARG A 67 -5.23 8.27 -9.42
N PHE A 68 -6.22 8.50 -10.27
CA PHE A 68 -6.68 7.49 -11.23
C PHE A 68 -6.21 7.87 -12.63
N GLU A 69 -5.72 6.89 -13.36
CA GLU A 69 -5.37 7.02 -14.78
C GLU A 69 -6.03 5.85 -15.51
N GLY A 70 -7.21 6.11 -16.13
CA GLY A 70 -8.04 5.05 -16.69
C GLY A 70 -8.48 4.09 -15.60
N GLU A 71 -8.15 2.82 -15.74
CA GLU A 71 -8.47 1.79 -14.74
C GLU A 71 -7.37 1.57 -13.71
N ARG A 72 -6.31 2.35 -13.79
CA ARG A 72 -5.20 2.24 -12.85
C ARG A 72 -5.39 3.20 -11.69
N MET A 73 -5.13 2.70 -10.50
CA MET A 73 -5.10 3.50 -9.28
C MET A 73 -3.65 3.70 -8.87
N ILE A 74 -3.25 4.94 -8.70
CA ILE A 74 -1.89 5.27 -8.30
C ILE A 74 -1.93 5.79 -6.87
N LEU A 75 -1.27 5.08 -5.97
CA LEU A 75 -1.14 5.47 -4.57
C LEU A 75 0.19 6.16 -4.37
N MET A 76 0.15 7.30 -3.70
CA MET A 76 1.33 8.13 -3.45
C MET A 76 1.53 8.24 -1.94
N PRO A 77 2.46 7.45 -1.36
CA PRO A 77 2.83 7.64 0.03
C PRO A 77 3.39 9.03 0.25
N PRO A 78 3.36 9.56 1.49
CA PRO A 78 4.00 10.84 1.78
C PRO A 78 5.47 10.81 1.38
N PRO A 79 6.04 11.95 0.95
CA PRO A 79 7.45 12.00 0.58
C PRO A 79 8.34 11.51 1.74
N ARG A 80 9.37 10.76 1.38
CA ARG A 80 10.34 10.25 2.34
C ARG A 80 11.56 11.13 2.30
N ARG A 81 11.97 11.64 3.44
CA ARG A 81 13.19 12.43 3.52
C ARG A 81 14.38 11.51 3.81
N THR A 82 15.41 11.59 2.96
CA THR A 82 16.66 10.86 3.12
C THR A 82 17.79 11.87 3.07
N GLY A 83 18.37 12.19 4.23
CA GLY A 83 19.37 13.26 4.30
C GLY A 83 18.78 14.60 3.90
N ILE A 84 19.35 15.23 2.87
CA ILE A 84 18.86 16.50 2.33
C ILE A 84 17.90 16.34 1.16
N ASN A 85 17.64 15.11 0.72
CA ASN A 85 16.77 14.81 -0.40
C ASN A 85 15.42 14.30 0.06
N GLU A 86 14.38 14.61 -0.74
CA GLU A 86 13.06 14.03 -0.56
C GLU A 86 12.82 13.00 -1.66
N GLU A 87 12.34 11.82 -1.27
CA GLU A 87 11.97 10.77 -2.19
C GLU A 87 10.47 10.73 -2.36
N TYR A 88 10.03 10.77 -3.61
CA TYR A 88 8.62 10.62 -3.98
C TYR A 88 8.44 9.24 -4.58
N ARG A 89 7.39 8.53 -4.15
CA ARG A 89 7.11 7.19 -4.61
C ARG A 89 5.69 7.09 -5.11
N GLU A 90 5.49 6.21 -6.09
CA GLU A 90 4.17 5.91 -6.62
C GLU A 90 4.00 4.40 -6.68
N ILE A 91 2.83 3.92 -6.30
CA ILE A 91 2.47 2.51 -6.42
C ILE A 91 1.26 2.44 -7.33
N THR A 92 1.42 1.77 -8.47
CA THR A 92 0.36 1.65 -9.47
C THR A 92 -0.33 0.31 -9.35
N TRP A 93 -1.66 0.33 -9.27
CA TRP A 93 -2.50 -0.85 -9.15
C TRP A 93 -3.44 -0.93 -10.34
N GLU A 94 -3.59 -2.14 -10.88
CA GLU A 94 -4.57 -2.42 -11.93
C GLU A 94 -5.73 -3.20 -11.32
N ARG A 95 -6.96 -2.88 -11.77
CA ARG A 95 -8.14 -3.60 -11.33
C ARG A 95 -8.18 -4.96 -12.01
N ILE A 96 -8.27 -6.04 -11.23
CA ILE A 96 -8.36 -7.40 -11.78
C ILE A 96 -9.76 -7.99 -11.60
N ALA A 97 -10.58 -7.40 -10.74
CA ALA A 97 -11.95 -7.86 -10.52
C ALA A 97 -12.82 -6.69 -10.06
N ALA A 98 -14.09 -6.72 -10.44
CA ALA A 98 -15.07 -5.77 -9.90
C ALA A 98 -15.47 -6.21 -8.48
N GLU A 99 -15.69 -5.25 -7.64
CA GLU A 99 -16.22 -5.46 -6.31
C GLU A 99 -17.68 -5.83 -6.33
#